data_32a79505f2e4c3150112dd2b32031a70
#
_entry.id   32a79505f2e4c3150112dd2b32031a70
#
_cell.length_a   1.000
_cell.length_b   1.000
_cell.length_c   1.000
_cell.angle_alpha   90.00
_cell.angle_beta   90.00
_cell.angle_gamma   90.00
#
_symmetry.space_group_name_H-M   'P 1'
#
loop_
_entity.id
_entity.type
_entity.pdbx_description
1 polymer ?
#
loop_
_entity_poly.entity_id
_entity_poly.type
_entity_poly.pdbx_seq_one_letter_code
_entity_poly.pdbx_strand_id
1 'polypeptide(L)'
;MGISTILFDAGDILYSKPRRKGMIAKFLTDRGYKVPGDKDPVERAMRLKAHAGEIKVQDFMEWLMGHYGVSDPQIVQEGVALLRSQQSDVTFFDGVGDTLHELKRRGFKLGVVTNTFNPPSEKNNWFKTIGIDGIWDSYADSCELGVVKPDARIYLAALNPLKVAPENAIFVWHAQYEIDGAKALGMTTVRFNPDVDCTESDHLISHFSDLLDVAQTPFTALTV
;
A
#
# COMPACT_ATOMS: atom_id res chain seq x y z
N MET A 1 -2.38 -19.00 20.81
CA MET A 1 -3.47 -18.21 20.19
C MET A 1 -3.24 -18.24 18.69
N GLY A 2 -4.27 -18.31 17.86
CA GLY A 2 -4.11 -18.40 16.39
C GLY A 2 -4.26 -17.03 15.72
N ILE A 3 -3.89 -16.96 14.44
CA ILE A 3 -4.09 -15.77 13.61
C ILE A 3 -5.58 -15.40 13.57
N SER A 4 -5.90 -14.14 13.79
CA SER A 4 -7.26 -13.61 13.77
C SER A 4 -7.45 -12.38 12.89
N THR A 5 -6.35 -11.80 12.44
CA THR A 5 -6.35 -10.54 11.69
C THR A 5 -5.35 -10.61 10.54
N ILE A 6 -5.71 -10.01 9.39
CA ILE A 6 -4.82 -9.87 8.26
C ILE A 6 -4.77 -8.39 7.88
N LEU A 7 -3.57 -7.82 7.88
CA LEU A 7 -3.30 -6.46 7.45
C LEU A 7 -2.70 -6.47 6.05
N PHE A 8 -3.17 -5.57 5.21
CA PHE A 8 -2.73 -5.41 3.83
C PHE A 8 -2.18 -4.02 3.58
N ASP A 9 -1.13 -3.90 2.81
CA ASP A 9 -0.99 -2.66 2.06
C ASP A 9 -2.03 -2.60 0.94
N ALA A 10 -2.27 -1.41 0.44
CA ALA A 10 -3.22 -1.23 -0.64
C ALA A 10 -2.54 -1.31 -2.03
N GLY A 11 -1.53 -0.47 -2.27
CA GLY A 11 -0.80 -0.44 -3.54
C GLY A 11 0.09 -1.67 -3.73
N ASP A 12 0.16 -2.20 -4.94
CA ASP A 12 0.96 -3.35 -5.36
C ASP A 12 0.63 -4.67 -4.61
N ILE A 13 -0.39 -4.65 -3.72
CA ILE A 13 -0.96 -5.82 -3.03
C ILE A 13 -2.42 -6.05 -3.42
N LEU A 14 -3.29 -5.05 -3.28
CA LEU A 14 -4.69 -5.16 -3.68
C LEU A 14 -4.88 -4.74 -5.14
N TYR A 15 -4.17 -3.71 -5.57
CA TYR A 15 -4.20 -3.17 -6.92
C TYR A 15 -2.84 -2.64 -7.34
N SER A 16 -2.61 -2.59 -8.65
CA SER A 16 -1.47 -1.90 -9.26
C SER A 16 -1.90 -0.61 -9.97
N LYS A 17 -0.93 0.25 -10.29
CA LYS A 17 -1.08 1.43 -11.15
C LYS A 17 -0.15 1.29 -12.37
N PRO A 18 -0.46 0.40 -13.32
CA PRO A 18 0.49 -0.08 -14.33
C PRO A 18 0.96 1.01 -15.29
N ARG A 19 0.14 2.03 -15.57
CA ARG A 19 0.45 3.09 -16.52
C ARG A 19 1.18 4.28 -15.92
N ARG A 20 1.19 4.45 -14.60
CA ARG A 20 1.66 5.66 -13.91
C ARG A 20 3.08 6.05 -14.29
N LYS A 21 4.04 5.13 -14.18
CA LYS A 21 5.46 5.41 -14.47
C LYS A 21 5.69 5.66 -15.95
N GLY A 22 5.08 4.85 -16.81
CA GLY A 22 5.26 4.95 -18.26
C GLY A 22 4.71 6.25 -18.84
N MET A 23 3.57 6.73 -18.36
CA MET A 23 2.97 7.96 -18.90
C MET A 23 3.78 9.19 -18.56
N ILE A 24 4.24 9.37 -17.31
CA ILE A 24 5.05 10.52 -16.94
C ILE A 24 6.44 10.44 -17.59
N ALA A 25 7.03 9.25 -17.69
CA ALA A 25 8.29 9.06 -18.41
C ALA A 25 8.17 9.47 -19.88
N LYS A 26 7.12 9.02 -20.57
CA LYS A 26 6.84 9.41 -21.94
C LYS A 26 6.61 10.92 -22.07
N PHE A 27 5.81 11.52 -21.20
CA PHE A 27 5.54 12.98 -21.19
C PHE A 27 6.83 13.78 -21.13
N LEU A 28 7.77 13.39 -20.27
CA LEU A 28 9.05 14.07 -20.09
C LEU A 28 10.00 13.81 -21.26
N THR A 29 10.11 12.56 -21.72
CA THR A 29 11.00 12.17 -22.83
C THR A 29 10.59 12.84 -24.14
N ASP A 30 9.28 12.92 -24.45
CA ASP A 30 8.75 13.59 -25.65
C ASP A 30 9.12 15.08 -25.68
N ARG A 31 9.45 15.67 -24.52
CA ARG A 31 9.85 17.08 -24.37
C ARG A 31 11.36 17.28 -24.15
N GLY A 32 12.15 16.20 -24.29
CA GLY A 32 13.62 16.23 -24.18
C GLY A 32 14.16 16.20 -22.75
N TYR A 33 13.33 15.95 -21.73
CA TYR A 33 13.75 15.78 -20.35
C TYR A 33 14.19 14.33 -20.08
N LYS A 34 15.11 14.17 -19.11
CA LYS A 34 15.54 12.84 -18.65
C LYS A 34 14.73 12.45 -17.42
N VAL A 35 14.33 11.19 -17.38
CA VAL A 35 13.66 10.60 -16.20
C VAL A 35 14.70 9.83 -15.39
N PRO A 36 14.83 10.09 -14.07
CA PRO A 36 15.67 9.25 -13.20
C PRO A 36 15.20 7.79 -13.21
N GLY A 37 16.12 6.88 -12.91
CA GLY A 37 15.83 5.46 -12.80
C GLY A 37 14.85 5.14 -11.66
N ASP A 38 14.33 3.92 -11.66
CA ASP A 38 13.26 3.46 -10.74
C ASP A 38 13.59 3.52 -9.23
N LYS A 39 14.86 3.68 -8.85
CA LYS A 39 15.32 3.67 -7.46
C LYS A 39 16.07 4.97 -7.08
N ASP A 40 15.55 6.12 -7.51
CA ASP A 40 16.12 7.41 -7.08
C ASP A 40 15.89 7.63 -5.58
N PRO A 41 16.97 7.67 -4.77
CA PRO A 41 16.85 7.81 -3.31
C PRO A 41 16.32 9.20 -2.90
N VAL A 42 16.57 10.23 -3.70
CA VAL A 42 16.13 11.61 -3.43
C VAL A 42 14.62 11.72 -3.65
N GLU A 43 14.13 11.18 -4.77
CA GLU A 43 12.69 11.09 -5.04
C GLU A 43 11.99 10.28 -3.96
N ARG A 44 12.56 9.12 -3.57
CA ARG A 44 11.98 8.27 -2.51
C ARG A 44 11.87 9.01 -1.18
N ALA A 45 12.93 9.71 -0.76
CA ALA A 45 12.93 10.47 0.50
C ALA A 45 11.84 11.56 0.48
N MET A 46 11.70 12.30 -0.62
CA MET A 46 10.69 13.34 -0.76
C MET A 46 9.27 12.77 -0.82
N ARG A 47 9.08 11.62 -1.47
CA ARG A 47 7.80 10.90 -1.51
C ARG A 47 7.38 10.44 -0.11
N LEU A 48 8.31 9.95 0.72
CA LEU A 48 8.02 9.55 2.10
C LEU A 48 7.56 10.73 2.95
N LYS A 49 8.12 11.94 2.76
CA LYS A 49 7.63 13.17 3.41
C LYS A 49 6.19 13.50 2.99
N ALA A 50 5.86 13.36 1.71
CA ALA A 50 4.50 13.54 1.24
C ALA A 50 3.53 12.48 1.80
N HIS A 51 4.00 11.23 1.90
CA HIS A 51 3.22 10.15 2.52
C HIS A 51 3.02 10.35 4.03
N ALA A 52 3.97 11.00 4.72
CA ALA A 52 3.83 11.37 6.13
C ALA A 52 3.00 12.66 6.33
N GLY A 53 2.52 13.30 5.27
CA GLY A 53 1.80 14.58 5.37
C GLY A 53 2.68 15.77 5.73
N GLU A 54 4.01 15.63 5.77
CA GLU A 54 4.96 16.73 6.06
C GLU A 54 4.96 17.79 4.95
N ILE A 55 4.68 17.37 3.72
CA ILE A 55 4.51 18.24 2.56
C ILE A 55 3.22 17.90 1.84
N LYS A 56 2.59 18.90 1.23
CA LYS A 56 1.37 18.69 0.44
C LYS A 56 1.69 17.91 -0.82
N VAL A 57 0.77 17.06 -1.26
CA VAL A 57 0.92 16.26 -2.49
C VAL A 57 1.14 17.15 -3.73
N GLN A 58 0.54 18.34 -3.76
CA GLN A 58 0.76 19.30 -4.84
C GLN A 58 2.22 19.73 -4.90
N ASP A 59 2.77 20.17 -3.74
CA ASP A 59 4.16 20.64 -3.63
C ASP A 59 5.15 19.52 -3.98
N PHE A 60 4.85 18.28 -3.58
CA PHE A 60 5.62 17.11 -3.99
C PHE A 60 5.60 16.89 -5.51
N MET A 61 4.43 17.00 -6.16
CA MET A 61 4.33 16.81 -7.61
C MET A 61 5.05 17.90 -8.39
N GLU A 62 4.96 19.16 -7.94
CA GLU A 62 5.70 20.28 -8.53
C GLU A 62 7.21 20.13 -8.33
N TRP A 63 7.63 19.76 -7.13
CA TRP A 63 9.03 19.45 -6.83
C TRP A 63 9.54 18.30 -7.72
N LEU A 64 8.74 17.26 -7.93
CA LEU A 64 9.09 16.11 -8.78
C LEU A 64 9.36 16.53 -10.22
N MET A 65 8.53 17.43 -10.77
CA MET A 65 8.77 17.99 -12.11
C MET A 65 10.10 18.76 -12.18
N GLY A 66 10.39 19.60 -11.19
CA GLY A 66 11.66 20.30 -11.05
C GLY A 66 12.86 19.35 -10.91
N HIS A 67 12.70 18.26 -10.14
CA HIS A 67 13.70 17.21 -9.97
C HIS A 67 14.06 16.52 -11.29
N TYR A 68 13.10 16.39 -12.21
CA TYR A 68 13.30 15.91 -13.58
C TYR A 68 13.85 16.99 -14.53
N GLY A 69 14.19 18.19 -14.03
CA GLY A 69 14.78 19.28 -14.81
C GLY A 69 13.76 20.17 -15.53
N VAL A 70 12.47 20.02 -15.24
CA VAL A 70 11.43 20.87 -15.84
C VAL A 70 11.40 22.21 -15.14
N SER A 71 11.70 23.30 -15.87
CA SER A 71 11.68 24.67 -15.37
C SER A 71 10.58 25.54 -15.97
N ASP A 72 9.97 25.10 -17.08
CA ASP A 72 8.87 25.83 -17.72
C ASP A 72 7.59 25.64 -16.88
N PRO A 73 6.98 26.72 -16.37
CA PRO A 73 5.80 26.66 -15.50
C PRO A 73 4.59 25.97 -16.15
N GLN A 74 4.42 26.12 -17.48
CA GLN A 74 3.32 25.50 -18.19
C GLN A 74 3.52 23.98 -18.24
N ILE A 75 4.73 23.53 -18.57
CA ILE A 75 5.07 22.09 -18.61
C ILE A 75 4.97 21.47 -17.20
N VAL A 76 5.37 22.20 -16.15
CA VAL A 76 5.16 21.78 -14.74
C VAL A 76 3.68 21.55 -14.47
N GLN A 77 2.81 22.48 -14.82
CA GLN A 77 1.36 22.35 -14.60
C GLN A 77 0.76 21.16 -15.38
N GLU A 78 1.15 20.98 -16.64
CA GLU A 78 0.73 19.84 -17.47
C GLU A 78 1.17 18.51 -16.85
N GLY A 79 2.43 18.42 -16.39
CA GLY A 79 2.98 17.22 -15.74
C GLY A 79 2.29 16.92 -14.42
N VAL A 80 2.02 17.92 -13.60
CA VAL A 80 1.27 17.77 -12.34
C VAL A 80 -0.17 17.31 -12.63
N ALA A 81 -0.84 17.89 -13.61
CA ALA A 81 -2.18 17.46 -14.01
C ALA A 81 -2.19 15.98 -14.47
N LEU A 82 -1.18 15.57 -15.24
CA LEU A 82 -0.98 14.19 -15.66
C LEU A 82 -0.78 13.26 -14.45
N LEU A 83 0.11 13.61 -13.51
CA LEU A 83 0.36 12.82 -12.29
C LEU A 83 -0.93 12.68 -11.45
N ARG A 84 -1.74 13.74 -11.34
CA ARG A 84 -3.04 13.70 -10.64
C ARG A 84 -4.05 12.78 -11.33
N SER A 85 -4.16 12.86 -12.65
CA SER A 85 -5.10 12.02 -13.41
C SER A 85 -4.81 10.52 -13.26
N GLN A 86 -3.57 10.15 -12.97
CA GLN A 86 -3.14 8.77 -12.80
C GLN A 86 -3.33 8.23 -11.38
N GLN A 87 -3.77 9.06 -10.42
CA GLN A 87 -3.99 8.59 -9.05
C GLN A 87 -5.10 7.54 -8.97
N SER A 88 -6.15 7.70 -9.76
CA SER A 88 -7.31 6.79 -9.82
C SER A 88 -7.20 5.68 -10.86
N ASP A 89 -6.08 5.61 -11.60
CA ASP A 89 -5.83 4.56 -12.59
C ASP A 89 -5.35 3.28 -11.90
N VAL A 90 -6.30 2.55 -11.28
CA VAL A 90 -6.05 1.32 -10.53
C VAL A 90 -6.57 0.10 -11.26
N THR A 91 -5.81 -1.00 -11.19
CA THR A 91 -6.21 -2.32 -11.67
C THR A 91 -6.01 -3.30 -10.52
N PHE A 92 -7.10 -3.89 -10.02
CA PHE A 92 -7.04 -4.89 -8.95
C PHE A 92 -6.40 -6.19 -9.46
N PHE A 93 -5.66 -6.86 -8.58
CA PHE A 93 -5.15 -8.19 -8.90
C PHE A 93 -6.27 -9.23 -8.90
N ASP A 94 -6.08 -10.27 -9.69
CA ASP A 94 -7.05 -11.36 -9.81
C ASP A 94 -7.29 -12.04 -8.44
N GLY A 95 -8.55 -12.35 -8.15
CA GLY A 95 -8.96 -13.04 -6.94
C GLY A 95 -8.99 -12.18 -5.66
N VAL A 96 -8.61 -10.89 -5.70
CA VAL A 96 -8.60 -10.02 -4.50
C VAL A 96 -10.00 -9.95 -3.86
N GLY A 97 -11.03 -9.60 -4.61
CA GLY A 97 -12.39 -9.46 -4.08
C GLY A 97 -12.88 -10.74 -3.42
N ASP A 98 -12.84 -11.86 -4.16
CA ASP A 98 -13.34 -13.16 -3.69
C ASP A 98 -12.57 -13.65 -2.45
N THR A 99 -11.24 -13.52 -2.45
CA THR A 99 -10.39 -13.92 -1.32
C THR A 99 -10.71 -13.12 -0.06
N LEU A 100 -10.84 -11.79 -0.18
CA LEU A 100 -11.15 -10.94 0.97
C LEU A 100 -12.54 -11.25 1.54
N HIS A 101 -13.54 -11.48 0.70
CA HIS A 101 -14.87 -11.91 1.15
C HIS A 101 -14.83 -13.27 1.84
N GLU A 102 -14.08 -14.22 1.32
CA GLU A 102 -13.92 -15.54 1.93
C GLU A 102 -13.21 -15.45 3.29
N LEU A 103 -12.16 -14.63 3.42
CA LEU A 103 -11.49 -14.38 4.70
C LEU A 103 -12.47 -13.78 5.73
N LYS A 104 -13.30 -12.82 5.32
CA LYS A 104 -14.37 -12.28 6.19
C LYS A 104 -15.36 -13.36 6.60
N ARG A 105 -15.78 -14.22 5.66
CA ARG A 105 -16.70 -15.35 5.94
C ARG A 105 -16.09 -16.36 6.93
N ARG A 106 -14.76 -16.54 6.89
CA ARG A 106 -14.02 -17.36 7.88
C ARG A 106 -13.85 -16.68 9.24
N GLY A 107 -14.27 -15.42 9.38
CA GLY A 107 -14.23 -14.69 10.65
C GLY A 107 -12.95 -13.88 10.90
N PHE A 108 -12.07 -13.74 9.90
CA PHE A 108 -10.90 -12.87 10.02
C PHE A 108 -11.29 -11.39 10.06
N LYS A 109 -10.59 -10.61 10.90
CA LYS A 109 -10.57 -9.17 10.82
C LYS A 109 -9.61 -8.74 9.72
N LEU A 110 -10.01 -7.78 8.89
CA LEU A 110 -9.21 -7.27 7.80
C LEU A 110 -8.89 -5.80 8.02
N GLY A 111 -7.63 -5.42 7.84
CA GLY A 111 -7.18 -4.03 7.98
C GLY A 111 -6.28 -3.59 6.84
N VAL A 112 -6.24 -2.29 6.60
CA VAL A 112 -5.32 -1.65 5.65
C VAL A 112 -4.24 -0.89 6.42
N VAL A 113 -2.98 -1.04 6.00
CA VAL A 113 -1.82 -0.26 6.49
C VAL A 113 -1.08 0.29 5.29
N THR A 114 -1.22 1.57 4.99
CA THR A 114 -0.78 2.11 3.70
C THR A 114 0.03 3.40 3.81
N ASN A 115 1.18 3.43 3.12
CA ASN A 115 1.93 4.67 2.86
C ASN A 115 1.29 5.38 1.66
N THR A 116 0.64 6.51 1.88
CA THR A 116 -0.17 7.14 0.84
C THR A 116 -0.37 8.64 1.09
N PHE A 117 -0.62 9.36 0.03
CA PHE A 117 -1.18 10.73 0.07
C PHE A 117 -2.61 10.80 -0.52
N ASN A 118 -3.19 9.66 -0.90
CA ASN A 118 -4.59 9.58 -1.31
C ASN A 118 -5.46 9.41 -0.06
N PRO A 119 -6.47 10.24 0.18
CA PRO A 119 -7.33 10.12 1.35
C PRO A 119 -8.12 8.80 1.33
N PRO A 120 -8.51 8.27 2.50
CA PRO A 120 -9.29 7.03 2.60
C PRO A 120 -10.57 7.03 1.76
N SER A 121 -11.24 8.18 1.63
CA SER A 121 -12.46 8.32 0.81
C SER A 121 -12.23 8.04 -0.66
N GLU A 122 -11.07 8.44 -1.20
CA GLU A 122 -10.71 8.19 -2.60
C GLU A 122 -10.47 6.69 -2.83
N LYS A 123 -9.68 6.05 -1.96
CA LYS A 123 -9.44 4.60 -2.04
C LYS A 123 -10.72 3.79 -1.85
N ASN A 124 -11.61 4.25 -0.99
CA ASN A 124 -12.90 3.61 -0.80
C ASN A 124 -13.75 3.62 -2.10
N ASN A 125 -13.65 4.67 -2.92
CA ASN A 125 -14.29 4.69 -4.23
C ASN A 125 -13.69 3.63 -5.18
N TRP A 126 -12.38 3.37 -5.10
CA TRP A 126 -11.76 2.28 -5.88
C TRP A 126 -12.24 0.93 -5.37
N PHE A 127 -12.27 0.71 -4.05
CA PHE A 127 -12.74 -0.53 -3.44
C PHE A 127 -14.19 -0.87 -3.80
N LYS A 128 -15.07 0.13 -3.97
CA LYS A 128 -16.45 -0.05 -4.44
C LYS A 128 -16.54 -0.73 -5.79
N THR A 129 -15.57 -0.52 -6.67
CA THR A 129 -15.59 -1.09 -8.04
C THR A 129 -15.57 -2.62 -8.06
N ILE A 130 -15.08 -3.25 -6.98
CA ILE A 130 -15.04 -4.70 -6.80
C ILE A 130 -15.75 -5.16 -5.50
N GLY A 131 -16.56 -4.27 -4.89
CA GLY A 131 -17.41 -4.59 -3.75
C GLY A 131 -16.69 -4.85 -2.42
N ILE A 132 -15.51 -4.25 -2.19
CA ILE A 132 -14.73 -4.43 -0.95
C ILE A 132 -14.62 -3.15 -0.10
N ASP A 133 -15.48 -2.17 -0.33
CA ASP A 133 -15.46 -0.89 0.39
C ASP A 133 -15.95 -0.99 1.85
N GLY A 134 -16.77 -1.99 2.15
CA GLY A 134 -17.36 -2.18 3.50
C GLY A 134 -16.76 -3.30 4.33
N ILE A 135 -15.64 -3.92 3.91
CA ILE A 135 -15.10 -5.12 4.60
C ILE A 135 -13.99 -4.82 5.61
N TRP A 136 -13.47 -3.60 5.63
CA TRP A 136 -12.31 -3.22 6.45
C TRP A 136 -12.71 -2.94 7.90
N ASP A 137 -12.12 -3.68 8.84
CA ASP A 137 -12.33 -3.51 10.29
C ASP A 137 -11.39 -2.44 10.86
N SER A 138 -10.27 -2.13 10.17
CA SER A 138 -9.36 -1.04 10.52
C SER A 138 -8.66 -0.45 9.30
N TYR A 139 -8.19 0.80 9.46
CA TYR A 139 -7.50 1.53 8.41
C TYR A 139 -6.44 2.44 9.02
N ALA A 140 -5.16 2.22 8.67
CA ALA A 140 -4.04 3.04 9.09
C ALA A 140 -3.42 3.73 7.88
N ASP A 141 -3.60 5.03 7.82
CA ASP A 141 -3.15 5.92 6.74
C ASP A 141 -1.96 6.74 7.21
N SER A 142 -0.84 6.68 6.48
CA SER A 142 0.39 7.36 6.86
C SER A 142 0.24 8.88 6.89
N CYS A 143 -0.54 9.47 5.99
CA CYS A 143 -0.72 10.90 5.91
C CYS A 143 -1.54 11.44 7.09
N GLU A 144 -2.58 10.70 7.52
CA GLU A 144 -3.38 11.06 8.70
C GLU A 144 -2.60 10.86 10.01
N LEU A 145 -1.77 9.81 10.08
CA LEU A 145 -1.00 9.47 11.27
C LEU A 145 0.30 10.25 11.43
N GLY A 146 0.81 10.87 10.36
CA GLY A 146 2.12 11.53 10.36
C GLY A 146 3.30 10.57 10.43
N VAL A 147 3.10 9.27 10.13
CA VAL A 147 4.14 8.25 10.18
C VAL A 147 4.00 7.28 9.00
N VAL A 148 5.14 6.78 8.50
CA VAL A 148 5.20 5.84 7.38
C VAL A 148 5.78 4.49 7.83
N LYS A 149 5.42 3.42 7.15
CA LYS A 149 6.13 2.13 7.30
C LYS A 149 7.63 2.33 6.98
N PRO A 150 8.56 1.71 7.72
CA PRO A 150 8.37 0.60 8.67
C PRO A 150 8.17 1.03 10.14
N ASP A 151 7.79 2.27 10.45
CA ASP A 151 7.58 2.69 11.83
C ASP A 151 6.50 1.81 12.50
N ALA A 152 6.80 1.27 13.69
CA ALA A 152 5.90 0.39 14.44
C ALA A 152 4.52 1.01 14.70
N ARG A 153 4.47 2.34 14.85
CA ARG A 153 3.23 3.07 15.15
C ARG A 153 2.15 2.89 14.10
N ILE A 154 2.51 2.76 12.81
CA ILE A 154 1.50 2.62 11.76
C ILE A 154 0.83 1.23 11.79
N TYR A 155 1.59 0.16 12.07
CA TYR A 155 1.03 -1.20 12.22
C TYR A 155 0.16 -1.29 13.47
N LEU A 156 0.62 -0.72 14.59
CA LEU A 156 -0.13 -0.68 15.84
C LEU A 156 -1.40 0.16 15.72
N ALA A 157 -1.40 1.23 14.92
CA ALA A 157 -2.60 2.02 14.64
C ALA A 157 -3.70 1.20 13.96
N ALA A 158 -3.34 0.18 13.15
CA ALA A 158 -4.29 -0.75 12.57
C ALA A 158 -4.74 -1.84 13.56
N LEU A 159 -3.87 -2.31 14.46
CA LEU A 159 -4.15 -3.43 15.36
C LEU A 159 -4.89 -2.99 16.64
N ASN A 160 -4.54 -1.82 17.21
CA ASN A 160 -5.09 -1.36 18.49
C ASN A 160 -6.63 -1.23 18.52
N PRO A 161 -7.29 -0.66 17.49
CA PRO A 161 -8.76 -0.60 17.44
C PRO A 161 -9.42 -1.99 17.44
N LEU A 162 -8.72 -2.98 16.89
CA LEU A 162 -9.17 -4.37 16.81
C LEU A 162 -8.90 -5.15 18.10
N LYS A 163 -8.09 -4.58 19.02
CA LYS A 163 -7.61 -5.24 20.25
C LYS A 163 -6.87 -6.56 19.94
N VAL A 164 -6.02 -6.56 18.92
CA VAL A 164 -5.26 -7.72 18.47
C VAL A 164 -3.78 -7.48 18.72
N ALA A 165 -3.13 -8.45 19.34
CA ALA A 165 -1.68 -8.45 19.51
C ALA A 165 -0.98 -8.79 18.18
N PRO A 166 0.20 -8.20 17.87
CA PRO A 166 0.89 -8.38 16.60
C PRO A 166 1.12 -9.86 16.22
N GLU A 167 1.44 -10.73 17.17
CA GLU A 167 1.65 -12.17 16.98
C GLU A 167 0.40 -12.93 16.52
N ASN A 168 -0.77 -12.32 16.57
CA ASN A 168 -2.04 -12.87 16.08
C ASN A 168 -2.47 -12.24 14.75
N ALA A 169 -1.56 -11.54 14.09
CA ALA A 169 -1.81 -10.88 12.80
C ALA A 169 -0.83 -11.33 11.72
N ILE A 170 -1.34 -11.39 10.49
CA ILE A 170 -0.56 -11.50 9.27
C ILE A 170 -0.41 -10.11 8.66
N PHE A 171 0.76 -9.80 8.09
CA PHE A 171 0.98 -8.64 7.23
C PHE A 171 1.34 -9.07 5.82
N VAL A 172 0.57 -8.64 4.82
CA VAL A 172 0.76 -8.95 3.40
C VAL A 172 1.38 -7.76 2.68
N TRP A 173 2.58 -7.94 2.10
CA TRP A 173 3.35 -6.87 1.51
C TRP A 173 4.31 -7.33 0.40
N HIS A 174 5.03 -6.38 -0.25
CA HIS A 174 5.96 -6.66 -1.36
C HIS A 174 7.38 -6.13 -1.15
N ALA A 175 7.63 -5.17 -0.25
CA ALA A 175 8.93 -4.54 -0.03
C ALA A 175 9.60 -5.01 1.28
N GLN A 176 10.89 -5.44 1.22
CA GLN A 176 11.58 -6.07 2.35
C GLN A 176 11.59 -5.20 3.61
N TYR A 177 11.96 -3.92 3.51
CA TYR A 177 12.10 -3.05 4.68
C TYR A 177 10.81 -2.85 5.48
N GLU A 178 9.65 -2.98 4.84
CA GLU A 178 8.34 -2.87 5.50
C GLU A 178 7.90 -4.21 6.11
N ILE A 179 8.25 -5.33 5.45
CA ILE A 179 8.10 -6.67 6.02
C ILE A 179 8.93 -6.80 7.30
N ASP A 180 10.18 -6.33 7.28
CA ASP A 180 11.06 -6.36 8.45
C ASP A 180 10.48 -5.56 9.63
N GLY A 181 9.83 -4.43 9.35
CA GLY A 181 9.12 -3.65 10.37
C GLY A 181 7.95 -4.42 11.02
N ALA A 182 7.17 -5.15 10.24
CA ALA A 182 6.09 -6.00 10.75
C ALA A 182 6.63 -7.21 11.53
N LYS A 183 7.68 -7.86 11.00
CA LYS A 183 8.35 -9.00 11.63
C LYS A 183 8.98 -8.63 12.98
N ALA A 184 9.54 -7.42 13.09
CA ALA A 184 10.09 -6.90 14.36
C ALA A 184 9.02 -6.74 15.45
N LEU A 185 7.75 -6.60 15.10
CA LEU A 185 6.61 -6.60 16.02
C LEU A 185 6.09 -8.01 16.36
N GLY A 186 6.61 -9.07 15.72
CA GLY A 186 6.15 -10.45 15.91
C GLY A 186 4.99 -10.86 15.01
N MET A 187 4.66 -10.08 13.99
CA MET A 187 3.62 -10.44 13.01
C MET A 187 4.13 -11.56 12.08
N THR A 188 3.23 -12.43 11.64
CA THR A 188 3.49 -13.33 10.51
C THR A 188 3.50 -12.52 9.21
N THR A 189 4.49 -12.77 8.36
CA THR A 189 4.71 -12.00 7.14
C THR A 189 4.47 -12.82 5.88
N VAL A 190 3.77 -12.22 4.91
CA VAL A 190 3.47 -12.84 3.62
C VAL A 190 3.91 -11.91 2.49
N ARG A 191 4.74 -12.42 1.59
CA ARG A 191 5.08 -11.74 0.34
C ARG A 191 4.07 -12.11 -0.75
N PHE A 192 3.54 -11.08 -1.40
CA PHE A 192 2.79 -11.18 -2.64
C PHE A 192 3.33 -10.14 -3.62
N ASN A 193 3.51 -10.51 -4.90
CA ASN A 193 4.05 -9.62 -5.93
C ASN A 193 5.35 -8.91 -5.48
N PRO A 194 6.36 -9.64 -4.94
CA PRO A 194 7.48 -9.04 -4.25
C PRO A 194 8.39 -8.22 -5.18
N ASP A 195 8.92 -7.11 -4.65
CA ASP A 195 10.04 -6.40 -5.25
C ASP A 195 11.25 -7.34 -5.43
N VAL A 196 12.12 -7.06 -6.40
CA VAL A 196 13.29 -7.90 -6.71
C VAL A 196 14.21 -8.11 -5.50
N ASP A 197 14.28 -7.10 -4.62
CA ASP A 197 15.08 -7.13 -3.39
C ASP A 197 14.31 -7.62 -2.16
N CYS A 198 13.05 -8.03 -2.31
CA CYS A 198 12.25 -8.63 -1.25
C CYS A 198 12.42 -10.14 -1.23
N THR A 199 13.35 -10.64 -0.42
CA THR A 199 13.78 -12.05 -0.43
C THR A 199 13.31 -12.86 0.77
N GLU A 200 12.92 -12.21 1.89
CA GLU A 200 12.61 -12.88 3.15
C GLU A 200 11.21 -12.56 3.68
N SER A 201 10.47 -13.59 4.04
CA SER A 201 9.20 -13.55 4.78
C SER A 201 8.88 -14.94 5.31
N ASP A 202 7.86 -15.07 6.15
CA ASP A 202 7.43 -16.40 6.62
C ASP A 202 6.75 -17.20 5.51
N HIS A 203 6.00 -16.51 4.60
CA HIS A 203 5.34 -17.13 3.45
C HIS A 203 5.54 -16.30 2.18
N LEU A 204 5.54 -16.99 1.04
CA LEU A 204 5.45 -16.41 -0.32
C LEU A 204 4.24 -17.01 -1.00
N ILE A 205 3.39 -16.16 -1.56
CA ILE A 205 2.24 -16.57 -2.37
C ILE A 205 2.37 -16.05 -3.80
N SER A 206 1.91 -16.82 -4.77
CA SER A 206 1.93 -16.50 -6.20
C SER A 206 0.58 -15.97 -6.68
N HIS A 207 -0.51 -16.50 -6.11
CA HIS A 207 -1.87 -16.02 -6.35
C HIS A 207 -2.43 -15.43 -5.06
N PHE A 208 -3.24 -14.38 -5.17
CA PHE A 208 -3.82 -13.76 -3.98
C PHE A 208 -4.70 -14.74 -3.18
N SER A 209 -5.35 -15.67 -3.87
CA SER A 209 -6.14 -16.75 -3.27
C SER A 209 -5.33 -17.73 -2.39
N ASP A 210 -4.01 -17.86 -2.60
CA ASP A 210 -3.17 -18.75 -1.78
C ASP A 210 -3.13 -18.27 -0.32
N LEU A 211 -3.50 -17.03 -0.06
CA LEU A 211 -3.63 -16.49 1.29
C LEU A 211 -4.66 -17.24 2.14
N LEU A 212 -5.65 -17.89 1.50
CA LEU A 212 -6.64 -18.72 2.19
C LEU A 212 -6.05 -19.98 2.85
N ASP A 213 -4.94 -20.48 2.30
CA ASP A 213 -4.22 -21.62 2.84
C ASP A 213 -3.23 -21.20 3.93
N VAL A 214 -2.63 -20.00 3.81
CA VAL A 214 -1.76 -19.41 4.83
C VAL A 214 -2.57 -19.01 6.06
N ALA A 215 -3.72 -18.37 5.85
CA ALA A 215 -4.65 -17.97 6.90
C ALA A 215 -5.53 -19.17 7.30
N GLN A 216 -5.01 -20.06 8.14
CA GLN A 216 -5.83 -21.14 8.71
C GLN A 216 -6.98 -20.56 9.54
N THR A 217 -8.08 -21.31 9.68
CA THR A 217 -9.29 -20.89 10.40
C THR A 217 -8.94 -20.23 11.73
N PRO A 218 -9.47 -19.01 12.04
CA PRO A 218 -9.21 -18.37 13.32
C PRO A 218 -9.62 -19.26 14.47
N PHE A 219 -8.83 -19.27 15.54
CA PHE A 219 -9.20 -19.97 16.77
C PHE A 219 -10.44 -19.30 17.37
N THR A 220 -11.60 -19.85 17.11
CA THR A 220 -12.82 -19.47 17.82
C THR A 220 -12.69 -20.02 19.24
N ALA A 221 -12.44 -19.14 20.21
CA ALA A 221 -12.63 -19.50 21.60
C ALA A 221 -14.10 -19.93 21.76
N LEU A 222 -14.33 -21.23 21.91
CA LEU A 222 -15.64 -21.74 22.35
C LEU A 222 -15.93 -21.07 23.69
N THR A 223 -16.86 -20.11 23.68
CA THR A 223 -17.48 -19.61 24.91
C THR A 223 -18.24 -20.79 25.53
N VAL A 224 -17.68 -21.34 26.59
CA VAL A 224 -18.36 -22.27 27.50
C VAL A 224 -19.23 -21.48 28.44
#